data_167afa607a839343e96e9e338c629b71
#
_entry.id   167afa607a839343e96e9e338c629b71
#
_cell.length_a   1.000
_cell.length_b   1.000
_cell.length_c   1.000
_cell.angle_alpha   90.00
_cell.angle_beta   90.00
_cell.angle_gamma   90.00
#
_symmetry.space_group_name_H-M   'P 1'
#
loop_
_entity.id
_entity.type
_entity.pdbx_description
1 polymer ?
#
loop_
_entity_poly.entity_id
_entity_poly.type
_entity_poly.pdbx_seq_one_letter_code
_entity_poly.pdbx_strand_id
1 'polypeptide(L)'
;MMKAIQIHETGGPEVLRLDELPIPEPGPGQVLIRVEAVGVNFIETYFRKGTYKATLPLTLGSEGAGTVEKLGPGVTAFAEGDLVASVSIMGSYAEYALVPAEKLVKVPSRVTPEQAAAAMLQGMTAHYLAYSTFELKAGDTALVHAGAGGVGLLLTQVAVRLGAKVITTVSTEEKAALSREAGAAEVILYTEQDFEVEVKRITDGKGVDVVYDSVGKTTFEKSLNCLRPRGLLALFGASSGPVPPFDLIQLAGKGSLFVTRPTLWHYVATRQELEWRAGKILDWVATGELKLRMEHVYPLAEAAQAQIDLEARKTTGKILLEP
;
A
#
# COMPACT_ATOMS: atom_id res chain seq x y z
N MET A 1 -4.69 30.79 1.85
CA MET A 1 -3.71 30.05 1.01
C MET A 1 -3.32 28.81 1.77
N MET A 2 -2.88 27.76 1.09
CA MET A 2 -2.37 26.51 1.65
C MET A 2 -1.11 26.10 0.90
N LYS A 3 -0.22 25.36 1.55
CA LYS A 3 0.94 24.75 0.93
C LYS A 3 0.56 23.39 0.33
N ALA A 4 1.12 23.07 -0.84
CA ALA A 4 0.91 21.80 -1.51
C ALA A 4 2.12 21.41 -2.36
N ILE A 5 2.38 20.12 -2.49
CA ILE A 5 3.41 19.60 -3.40
C ILE A 5 2.78 19.34 -4.76
N GLN A 6 3.21 20.10 -5.75
CA GLN A 6 2.78 19.95 -7.14
C GLN A 6 3.91 19.49 -8.05
N ILE A 7 3.52 18.84 -9.14
CA ILE A 7 4.37 18.63 -10.31
C ILE A 7 3.76 19.40 -11.50
N HIS A 8 4.62 20.14 -12.22
CA HIS A 8 4.24 20.88 -13.43
C HIS A 8 4.68 20.15 -14.71
N GLU A 9 5.57 19.19 -14.55
CA GLU A 9 6.09 18.28 -15.57
C GLU A 9 6.38 16.91 -14.96
N THR A 10 6.51 15.88 -15.77
CA THR A 10 6.91 14.54 -15.31
C THR A 10 8.43 14.44 -15.26
N GLY A 11 8.95 13.72 -14.25
CA GLY A 11 10.41 13.60 -14.09
C GLY A 11 10.85 12.85 -12.84
N GLY A 12 12.06 13.10 -12.43
CA GLY A 12 12.65 12.64 -11.18
C GLY A 12 12.10 13.39 -9.97
N PRO A 13 12.64 13.13 -8.76
CA PRO A 13 12.18 13.81 -7.54
C PRO A 13 12.30 15.34 -7.56
N GLU A 14 13.18 15.87 -8.40
CA GLU A 14 13.43 17.31 -8.59
C GLU A 14 12.22 18.09 -9.15
N VAL A 15 11.23 17.42 -9.74
CA VAL A 15 10.02 18.08 -10.27
C VAL A 15 8.98 18.37 -9.19
N LEU A 16 9.18 17.86 -7.97
CA LEU A 16 8.29 18.12 -6.83
C LEU A 16 8.56 19.54 -6.30
N ARG A 17 7.52 20.38 -6.34
CA ARG A 17 7.58 21.78 -5.90
C ARG A 17 6.58 22.03 -4.79
N LEU A 18 7.01 22.79 -3.78
CA LEU A 18 6.14 23.32 -2.75
C LEU A 18 5.51 24.62 -3.27
N ASP A 19 4.25 24.56 -3.64
CA ASP A 19 3.49 25.69 -4.17
C ASP A 19 2.49 26.21 -3.13
N GLU A 20 2.10 27.48 -3.24
CA GLU A 20 1.00 28.09 -2.49
C GLU A 20 -0.25 28.14 -3.35
N LEU A 21 -1.31 27.48 -2.90
CA LEU A 21 -2.58 27.37 -3.59
C LEU A 21 -3.72 28.00 -2.77
N PRO A 22 -4.81 28.47 -3.39
CA PRO A 22 -6.01 28.83 -2.63
C PRO A 22 -6.58 27.59 -1.93
N ILE A 23 -7.07 27.76 -0.69
CA ILE A 23 -7.82 26.70 -0.01
C ILE A 23 -9.12 26.50 -0.79
N PRO A 24 -9.43 25.27 -1.24
CA PRO A 24 -10.61 25.02 -2.06
C PRO A 24 -11.90 25.02 -1.22
N GLU A 25 -13.04 25.30 -1.85
CA GLU A 25 -14.36 25.23 -1.23
C GLU A 25 -15.06 23.91 -1.58
N PRO A 26 -15.69 23.22 -0.60
CA PRO A 26 -16.36 21.97 -0.88
C PRO A 26 -17.69 22.17 -1.62
N GLY A 27 -17.81 21.55 -2.78
CA GLY A 27 -19.05 21.45 -3.55
C GLY A 27 -20.02 20.40 -2.99
N PRO A 28 -21.19 20.19 -3.64
CA PRO A 28 -22.15 19.19 -3.22
C PRO A 28 -21.54 17.80 -3.07
N GLY A 29 -21.78 17.15 -1.92
CA GLY A 29 -21.27 15.82 -1.61
C GLY A 29 -19.77 15.74 -1.28
N GLN A 30 -19.06 16.86 -1.23
CA GLN A 30 -17.65 16.93 -0.88
C GLN A 30 -17.43 17.39 0.57
N VAL A 31 -16.28 17.03 1.10
CA VAL A 31 -15.79 17.45 2.41
C VAL A 31 -14.42 18.09 2.23
N LEU A 32 -14.21 19.26 2.80
CA LEU A 32 -12.88 19.83 2.97
C LEU A 32 -12.28 19.27 4.25
N ILE A 33 -11.13 18.65 4.14
CA ILE A 33 -10.37 18.17 5.30
C ILE A 33 -9.12 19.01 5.47
N ARG A 34 -8.77 19.33 6.70
CA ARG A 34 -7.46 19.79 7.09
C ARG A 34 -6.61 18.52 7.28
N VAL A 35 -5.64 18.33 6.40
CA VAL A 35 -4.80 17.14 6.38
C VAL A 35 -3.80 17.21 7.53
N GLU A 36 -3.69 16.14 8.32
CA GLU A 36 -2.79 16.04 9.47
C GLU A 36 -1.68 15.02 9.26
N ALA A 37 -1.94 14.02 8.44
CA ALA A 37 -0.93 13.04 8.04
C ALA A 37 -1.19 12.51 6.62
N VAL A 38 -0.14 12.34 5.86
CA VAL A 38 -0.18 11.85 4.48
C VAL A 38 0.65 10.59 4.35
N GLY A 39 0.10 9.56 3.73
CA GLY A 39 0.86 8.34 3.42
C GLY A 39 1.59 8.45 2.09
N VAL A 40 2.91 8.21 2.08
CA VAL A 40 3.71 8.12 0.86
C VAL A 40 3.70 6.69 0.31
N ASN A 41 3.45 6.55 -0.99
CA ASN A 41 3.34 5.25 -1.66
C ASN A 41 4.07 5.26 -3.01
N PHE A 42 4.35 4.09 -3.57
CA PHE A 42 4.96 3.98 -4.90
C PHE A 42 4.08 4.54 -6.02
N ILE A 43 2.76 4.59 -5.84
CA ILE A 43 1.84 5.08 -6.88
C ILE A 43 2.11 6.55 -7.21
N GLU A 44 2.47 7.39 -6.24
CA GLU A 44 2.82 8.79 -6.47
C GLU A 44 4.08 8.91 -7.35
N THR A 45 5.04 7.97 -7.22
CA THR A 45 6.23 7.94 -8.10
C THR A 45 5.87 7.58 -9.54
N TYR A 46 4.81 6.77 -9.75
CA TYR A 46 4.34 6.42 -11.09
C TYR A 46 3.66 7.61 -11.78
N PHE A 47 2.88 8.40 -11.05
CA PHE A 47 2.32 9.66 -11.55
C PHE A 47 3.42 10.68 -11.85
N ARG A 48 4.34 10.88 -10.90
CA ARG A 48 5.46 11.80 -11.08
C ARG A 48 6.30 11.49 -12.32
N LYS A 49 6.60 10.20 -12.56
CA LYS A 49 7.38 9.74 -13.73
C LYS A 49 6.59 9.69 -15.03
N GLY A 50 5.27 9.92 -15.01
CA GLY A 50 4.41 9.82 -16.18
C GLY A 50 4.10 8.38 -16.62
N THR A 51 4.44 7.37 -15.80
CA THR A 51 4.01 5.98 -16.02
C THR A 51 2.49 5.88 -15.99
N TYR A 52 1.86 6.60 -15.06
CA TYR A 52 0.41 6.82 -15.03
C TYR A 52 0.13 8.24 -15.53
N LYS A 53 -0.77 8.35 -16.52
CA LYS A 53 -1.14 9.64 -17.10
C LYS A 53 -1.99 10.45 -16.13
N ALA A 54 -1.69 11.75 -16.01
CA ALA A 54 -2.48 12.72 -15.26
C ALA A 54 -2.42 14.09 -15.96
N THR A 55 -3.40 14.95 -15.65
CA THR A 55 -3.37 16.34 -16.10
C THR A 55 -2.44 17.14 -15.20
N LEU A 56 -1.58 17.96 -15.79
CA LEU A 56 -0.67 18.86 -15.09
C LEU A 56 -1.18 20.30 -15.09
N PRO A 57 -0.91 21.13 -14.06
CA PRO A 57 -0.20 20.76 -12.83
C PRO A 57 -1.00 19.77 -11.96
N LEU A 58 -0.30 18.88 -11.25
CA LEU A 58 -0.91 17.87 -10.40
C LEU A 58 -0.39 18.00 -8.97
N THR A 59 -1.29 18.18 -8.00
CA THR A 59 -0.96 17.96 -6.59
C THR A 59 -0.91 16.47 -6.32
N LEU A 60 0.21 15.97 -5.83
CA LEU A 60 0.39 14.54 -5.57
C LEU A 60 -0.35 14.08 -4.32
N GLY A 61 -0.36 12.76 -4.13
CA GLY A 61 -0.93 12.09 -2.98
C GLY A 61 -2.31 11.49 -3.25
N SER A 62 -2.58 10.40 -2.57
CA SER A 62 -3.83 9.64 -2.69
C SER A 62 -4.37 9.17 -1.34
N GLU A 63 -3.56 9.20 -0.30
CA GLU A 63 -3.87 8.67 1.02
C GLU A 63 -3.55 9.70 2.11
N GLY A 64 -4.40 9.77 3.12
CA GLY A 64 -4.16 10.61 4.28
C GLY A 64 -5.26 10.49 5.32
N ALA A 65 -5.05 11.20 6.41
CA ALA A 65 -6.03 11.41 7.47
C ALA A 65 -5.96 12.86 7.95
N GLY A 66 -7.07 13.32 8.50
CA GLY A 66 -7.18 14.68 9.01
C GLY A 66 -8.57 14.97 9.53
N THR A 67 -8.76 16.20 9.95
CA THR A 67 -10.00 16.68 10.54
C THR A 67 -10.91 17.32 9.49
N VAL A 68 -12.20 17.03 9.56
CA VAL A 68 -13.22 17.69 8.75
C VAL A 68 -13.26 19.18 9.09
N GLU A 69 -12.89 20.02 8.14
CA GLU A 69 -12.87 21.48 8.30
C GLU A 69 -14.19 22.11 7.86
N LYS A 70 -14.76 21.63 6.73
CA LYS A 70 -16.00 22.17 6.18
C LYS A 70 -16.76 21.11 5.38
N LEU A 71 -18.08 21.14 5.49
CA LEU A 71 -18.97 20.24 4.75
C LEU A 71 -19.58 20.95 3.53
N GLY A 72 -19.58 20.29 2.40
CA GLY A 72 -20.32 20.73 1.23
C GLY A 72 -21.82 20.41 1.35
N PRO A 73 -22.66 21.03 0.51
CA PRO A 73 -24.09 20.79 0.51
C PRO A 73 -24.45 19.31 0.37
N GLY A 74 -25.42 18.85 1.18
CA GLY A 74 -25.93 17.48 1.14
C GLY A 74 -25.11 16.44 1.91
N VAL A 75 -23.97 16.81 2.51
CA VAL A 75 -23.20 15.91 3.36
C VAL A 75 -23.83 15.84 4.75
N THR A 76 -24.25 14.65 5.17
CA THR A 76 -24.90 14.41 6.47
C THR A 76 -24.22 13.32 7.30
N ALA A 77 -23.28 12.58 6.69
CA ALA A 77 -22.60 11.45 7.34
C ALA A 77 -21.46 11.87 8.28
N PHE A 78 -21.01 13.11 8.17
CA PHE A 78 -19.89 13.68 8.92
C PHE A 78 -20.27 15.00 9.58
N ALA A 79 -19.50 15.41 10.58
CA ALA A 79 -19.56 16.72 11.23
C ALA A 79 -18.18 17.40 11.16
N GLU A 80 -18.17 18.73 11.22
CA GLU A 80 -16.92 19.48 11.41
C GLU A 80 -16.25 19.03 12.71
N GLY A 81 -14.94 18.82 12.67
CA GLY A 81 -14.17 18.25 13.76
C GLY A 81 -14.07 16.72 13.79
N ASP A 82 -14.82 15.99 12.95
CA ASP A 82 -14.66 14.53 12.83
C ASP A 82 -13.25 14.20 12.29
N LEU A 83 -12.54 13.27 12.92
CA LEU A 83 -11.32 12.70 12.38
C LEU A 83 -11.68 11.66 11.31
N VAL A 84 -11.13 11.82 10.12
CA VAL A 84 -11.43 11.00 8.94
C VAL A 84 -10.17 10.57 8.20
N ALA A 85 -10.26 9.49 7.45
CA ALA A 85 -9.19 9.01 6.60
C ALA A 85 -9.74 8.51 5.25
N SER A 86 -8.89 8.48 4.23
CA SER A 86 -9.23 7.93 2.92
C SER A 86 -7.98 7.54 2.12
N VAL A 87 -8.17 6.65 1.15
CA VAL A 87 -7.22 6.33 0.07
C VAL A 87 -7.58 7.03 -1.24
N SER A 88 -8.56 7.90 -1.20
CA SER A 88 -9.06 8.65 -2.36
C SER A 88 -8.97 10.15 -2.14
N ILE A 89 -7.99 10.61 -1.35
CA ILE A 89 -7.68 12.03 -1.16
C ILE A 89 -6.75 12.45 -2.30
N MET A 90 -7.33 12.68 -3.47
CA MET A 90 -6.52 13.17 -4.59
C MET A 90 -5.93 14.53 -4.25
N GLY A 91 -4.58 14.62 -4.27
CA GLY A 91 -3.88 15.82 -3.83
C GLY A 91 -3.64 15.91 -2.33
N SER A 92 -3.49 14.76 -1.63
CA SER A 92 -3.23 14.75 -0.19
C SER A 92 -1.87 15.32 0.23
N TYR A 93 -0.93 15.53 -0.69
CA TYR A 93 0.33 16.23 -0.39
C TYR A 93 0.09 17.75 -0.26
N ALA A 94 -0.79 18.12 0.66
CA ALA A 94 -1.23 19.50 0.89
C ALA A 94 -1.78 19.66 2.32
N GLU A 95 -1.86 20.91 2.80
CA GLU A 95 -2.45 21.23 4.10
C GLU A 95 -3.98 21.01 4.12
N TYR A 96 -4.65 21.14 2.98
CA TYR A 96 -6.09 20.90 2.82
C TYR A 96 -6.38 20.12 1.55
N ALA A 97 -7.40 19.29 1.59
CA ALA A 97 -7.85 18.53 0.43
C ALA A 97 -9.38 18.38 0.38
N LEU A 98 -9.94 18.35 -0.84
CA LEU A 98 -11.34 18.00 -1.06
C LEU A 98 -11.49 16.49 -1.28
N VAL A 99 -12.45 15.90 -0.59
CA VAL A 99 -12.72 14.46 -0.70
C VAL A 99 -14.22 14.23 -0.88
N PRO A 100 -14.67 13.38 -1.82
CA PRO A 100 -16.05 12.94 -1.84
C PRO A 100 -16.42 12.26 -0.52
N ALA A 101 -17.50 12.67 0.12
CA ALA A 101 -17.92 12.13 1.42
C ALA A 101 -18.06 10.60 1.42
N GLU A 102 -18.48 10.02 0.30
CA GLU A 102 -18.61 8.57 0.13
C GLU A 102 -17.26 7.81 0.16
N LYS A 103 -16.13 8.51 -0.01
CA LYS A 103 -14.78 7.95 0.03
C LYS A 103 -14.09 8.11 1.38
N LEU A 104 -14.69 8.86 2.31
CA LEU A 104 -14.17 9.05 3.66
C LEU A 104 -14.64 7.95 4.61
N VAL A 105 -13.80 7.60 5.55
CA VAL A 105 -14.17 6.76 6.70
C VAL A 105 -13.87 7.51 8.00
N LYS A 106 -14.73 7.33 9.03
CA LYS A 106 -14.46 7.85 10.37
C LYS A 106 -13.34 7.03 11.01
N VAL A 107 -12.43 7.73 11.67
CA VAL A 107 -11.32 7.10 12.39
C VAL A 107 -11.74 6.89 13.85
N PRO A 108 -11.57 5.68 14.42
CA PRO A 108 -11.84 5.44 15.84
C PRO A 108 -10.99 6.35 16.74
N SER A 109 -11.55 6.81 17.86
CA SER A 109 -10.89 7.75 18.78
C SER A 109 -9.57 7.26 19.41
N ARG A 110 -9.29 5.96 19.31
CA ARG A 110 -8.03 5.34 19.78
C ARG A 110 -6.94 5.30 18.70
N VAL A 111 -7.22 5.77 17.51
CA VAL A 111 -6.29 5.78 16.36
C VAL A 111 -5.92 7.22 16.08
N THR A 112 -4.63 7.51 16.00
CA THR A 112 -4.14 8.86 15.66
C THR A 112 -4.23 9.12 14.15
N PRO A 113 -4.18 10.38 13.69
CA PRO A 113 -4.14 10.70 12.26
C PRO A 113 -3.01 9.98 11.51
N GLU A 114 -1.81 9.93 12.11
CA GLU A 114 -0.63 9.26 11.53
C GLU A 114 -0.87 7.75 11.40
N GLN A 115 -1.44 7.12 12.42
CA GLN A 115 -1.80 5.71 12.37
C GLN A 115 -2.85 5.44 11.30
N ALA A 116 -3.86 6.29 11.19
CA ALA A 116 -4.89 6.16 10.17
C ALA A 116 -4.29 6.30 8.76
N ALA A 117 -3.50 7.36 8.51
CA ALA A 117 -2.82 7.56 7.23
C ALA A 117 -1.85 6.40 6.90
N ALA A 118 -1.18 5.83 7.90
CA ALA A 118 -0.29 4.69 7.70
C ALA A 118 -1.03 3.39 7.37
N ALA A 119 -2.24 3.24 7.89
CA ALA A 119 -3.00 2.00 7.82
C ALA A 119 -3.83 1.85 6.55
N MET A 120 -4.34 2.96 5.98
CA MET A 120 -5.40 2.90 4.98
C MET A 120 -4.99 2.16 3.70
N LEU A 121 -4.07 2.69 2.90
CA LEU A 121 -3.73 2.08 1.60
C LEU A 121 -3.04 0.72 1.78
N GLN A 122 -2.02 0.68 2.61
CA GLN A 122 -1.21 -0.52 2.80
C GLN A 122 -1.99 -1.61 3.55
N GLY A 123 -2.76 -1.25 4.58
CA GLY A 123 -3.58 -2.18 5.34
C GLY A 123 -4.74 -2.74 4.52
N MET A 124 -5.50 -1.90 3.81
CA MET A 124 -6.56 -2.40 2.93
C MET A 124 -5.99 -3.22 1.77
N THR A 125 -4.77 -2.90 1.30
CA THR A 125 -4.09 -3.73 0.30
C THR A 125 -3.78 -5.11 0.88
N ALA A 126 -3.20 -5.20 2.07
CA ALA A 126 -2.96 -6.46 2.76
C ALA A 126 -4.28 -7.24 2.97
N HIS A 127 -5.34 -6.53 3.36
CA HIS A 127 -6.64 -7.14 3.59
C HIS A 127 -7.23 -7.73 2.31
N TYR A 128 -7.33 -6.96 1.21
CA TYR A 128 -7.95 -7.51 -0.01
C TYR A 128 -7.13 -8.64 -0.62
N LEU A 129 -5.80 -8.58 -0.54
CA LEU A 129 -4.92 -9.64 -1.02
C LEU A 129 -5.19 -10.96 -0.30
N ALA A 130 -5.33 -10.91 1.04
CA ALA A 130 -5.49 -12.09 1.88
C ALA A 130 -6.93 -12.61 1.98
N TYR A 131 -7.94 -11.72 1.84
CA TYR A 131 -9.35 -12.10 2.03
C TYR A 131 -10.14 -12.26 0.72
N SER A 132 -9.66 -11.67 -0.39
CA SER A 132 -10.48 -11.59 -1.62
C SER A 132 -9.73 -11.97 -2.89
N THR A 133 -8.44 -11.64 -3.02
CA THR A 133 -7.65 -12.05 -4.20
C THR A 133 -7.28 -13.52 -4.12
N PHE A 134 -6.75 -13.94 -2.99
CA PHE A 134 -6.59 -15.34 -2.60
C PHE A 134 -7.10 -15.46 -1.16
N GLU A 135 -8.19 -16.17 -0.99
CA GLU A 135 -8.79 -16.37 0.33
C GLU A 135 -7.91 -17.31 1.16
N LEU A 136 -6.96 -16.69 1.90
CA LEU A 136 -6.04 -17.42 2.77
C LEU A 136 -6.78 -18.10 3.91
N LYS A 137 -6.35 -19.30 4.23
CA LYS A 137 -6.86 -20.11 5.34
C LYS A 137 -5.75 -20.88 6.03
N ALA A 138 -6.09 -21.44 7.17
CA ALA A 138 -5.15 -22.25 7.94
C ALA A 138 -4.57 -23.40 7.11
N GLY A 139 -3.24 -23.50 7.14
CA GLY A 139 -2.48 -24.51 6.39
C GLY A 139 -1.99 -24.06 5.02
N ASP A 140 -2.48 -22.93 4.46
CA ASP A 140 -1.92 -22.36 3.23
C ASP A 140 -0.49 -21.84 3.48
N THR A 141 0.32 -21.85 2.42
CA THR A 141 1.67 -21.27 2.43
C THR A 141 1.73 -20.11 1.44
N ALA A 142 2.15 -18.93 1.92
CA ALA A 142 2.27 -17.72 1.11
C ALA A 142 3.72 -17.28 1.00
N LEU A 143 4.15 -16.87 -0.20
CA LEU A 143 5.40 -16.13 -0.42
C LEU A 143 5.06 -14.65 -0.54
N VAL A 144 5.68 -13.80 0.29
CA VAL A 144 5.48 -12.34 0.27
C VAL A 144 6.81 -11.67 -0.07
N HIS A 145 6.91 -11.06 -1.24
CA HIS A 145 8.06 -10.25 -1.61
C HIS A 145 8.08 -8.91 -0.88
N ALA A 146 9.28 -8.35 -0.67
CA ALA A 146 9.49 -7.13 0.11
C ALA A 146 8.88 -7.20 1.52
N GLY A 147 9.17 -8.27 2.25
CA GLY A 147 8.57 -8.62 3.54
C GLY A 147 8.70 -7.57 4.65
N ALA A 148 9.68 -6.66 4.57
CA ALA A 148 9.85 -5.52 5.50
C ALA A 148 9.31 -4.19 4.96
N GLY A 149 8.70 -4.18 3.77
CA GLY A 149 7.99 -3.02 3.24
C GLY A 149 6.62 -2.84 3.90
N GLY A 150 5.99 -1.69 3.66
CA GLY A 150 4.73 -1.35 4.33
C GLY A 150 3.62 -2.39 4.14
N VAL A 151 3.31 -2.78 2.89
CA VAL A 151 2.34 -3.85 2.65
C VAL A 151 2.87 -5.21 3.14
N GLY A 152 4.17 -5.50 2.96
CA GLY A 152 4.76 -6.78 3.33
C GLY A 152 4.61 -7.09 4.82
N LEU A 153 4.90 -6.12 5.70
CA LEU A 153 4.74 -6.27 7.15
C LEU A 153 3.28 -6.49 7.57
N LEU A 154 2.36 -5.73 6.97
CA LEU A 154 0.93 -5.84 7.31
C LEU A 154 0.32 -7.13 6.73
N LEU A 155 0.67 -7.48 5.50
CA LEU A 155 0.18 -8.72 4.87
C LEU A 155 0.69 -9.96 5.61
N THR A 156 1.93 -9.95 6.08
CA THR A 156 2.48 -11.03 6.91
C THR A 156 1.65 -11.21 8.17
N GLN A 157 1.37 -10.12 8.92
CA GLN A 157 0.53 -10.17 10.12
C GLN A 157 -0.88 -10.68 9.81
N VAL A 158 -1.51 -10.18 8.74
CA VAL A 158 -2.86 -10.61 8.33
C VAL A 158 -2.87 -12.09 7.94
N ALA A 159 -1.88 -12.56 7.17
CA ALA A 159 -1.80 -13.95 6.73
C ALA A 159 -1.59 -14.92 7.92
N VAL A 160 -0.72 -14.55 8.86
CA VAL A 160 -0.49 -15.33 10.10
C VAL A 160 -1.77 -15.42 10.94
N ARG A 161 -2.53 -14.34 11.07
CA ARG A 161 -3.86 -14.36 11.75
C ARG A 161 -4.85 -15.33 11.11
N LEU A 162 -4.75 -15.52 9.80
CA LEU A 162 -5.57 -16.49 9.06
C LEU A 162 -5.03 -17.93 9.17
N GLY A 163 -3.91 -18.14 9.86
CA GLY A 163 -3.29 -19.44 10.06
C GLY A 163 -2.41 -19.91 8.89
N ALA A 164 -2.03 -19.02 7.98
CA ALA A 164 -1.14 -19.33 6.89
C ALA A 164 0.33 -19.32 7.34
N LYS A 165 1.16 -20.20 6.74
CA LYS A 165 2.61 -20.13 6.84
C LYS A 165 3.14 -19.08 5.87
N VAL A 166 3.89 -18.08 6.36
CA VAL A 166 4.41 -17.00 5.53
C VAL A 166 5.93 -17.16 5.34
N ILE A 167 6.34 -17.15 4.08
CA ILE A 167 7.73 -17.04 3.64
C ILE A 167 7.89 -15.62 3.09
N THR A 168 8.95 -14.91 3.48
CA THR A 168 9.21 -13.56 2.97
C THR A 168 10.55 -13.44 2.29
N THR A 169 10.71 -12.45 1.41
CA THR A 169 12.00 -12.07 0.84
C THR A 169 12.37 -10.65 1.25
N VAL A 170 13.60 -10.46 1.71
CA VAL A 170 14.15 -9.17 2.14
C VAL A 170 15.61 -9.02 1.70
N SER A 171 16.20 -7.80 1.83
CA SER A 171 17.55 -7.52 1.34
C SER A 171 18.64 -7.55 2.41
N THR A 172 18.29 -7.38 3.68
CA THR A 172 19.27 -7.29 4.79
C THR A 172 18.77 -8.03 6.01
N GLU A 173 19.67 -8.34 6.95
CA GLU A 173 19.32 -9.03 8.19
C GLU A 173 18.44 -8.14 9.10
N GLU A 174 18.62 -6.81 9.10
CA GLU A 174 17.76 -5.91 9.85
C GLU A 174 16.31 -6.00 9.33
N LYS A 175 16.13 -6.07 8.02
CA LYS A 175 14.82 -6.28 7.40
C LYS A 175 14.25 -7.68 7.67
N ALA A 176 15.13 -8.67 7.78
CA ALA A 176 14.72 -10.02 8.15
C ALA A 176 14.21 -10.09 9.59
N ALA A 177 14.85 -9.38 10.52
CA ALA A 177 14.38 -9.29 11.89
C ALA A 177 12.95 -8.70 11.96
N LEU A 178 12.69 -7.62 11.23
CA LEU A 178 11.34 -7.00 11.15
C LEU A 178 10.30 -7.95 10.56
N SER A 179 10.67 -8.70 9.54
CA SER A 179 9.78 -9.66 8.90
C SER A 179 9.44 -10.83 9.82
N ARG A 180 10.42 -11.31 10.61
CA ARG A 180 10.20 -12.34 11.65
C ARG A 180 9.31 -11.80 12.77
N GLU A 181 9.51 -10.56 13.22
CA GLU A 181 8.65 -9.90 14.21
C GLU A 181 7.21 -9.79 13.73
N ALA A 182 6.99 -9.55 12.43
CA ALA A 182 5.67 -9.55 11.82
C ALA A 182 5.02 -10.95 11.75
N GLY A 183 5.78 -12.02 12.05
CA GLY A 183 5.31 -13.41 12.12
C GLY A 183 5.70 -14.28 10.92
N ALA A 184 6.63 -13.83 10.05
CA ALA A 184 7.13 -14.68 8.97
C ALA A 184 7.80 -15.94 9.56
N ALA A 185 7.37 -17.12 9.10
CA ALA A 185 7.92 -18.38 9.53
C ALA A 185 9.31 -18.62 8.93
N GLU A 186 9.52 -18.12 7.71
CA GLU A 186 10.80 -18.23 7.00
C GLU A 186 11.10 -16.88 6.31
N VAL A 187 12.37 -16.50 6.32
CA VAL A 187 12.83 -15.25 5.68
C VAL A 187 14.04 -15.55 4.81
N ILE A 188 13.96 -15.15 3.55
CA ILE A 188 15.00 -15.37 2.54
C ILE A 188 15.71 -14.04 2.26
N LEU A 189 17.02 -14.01 2.43
CA LEU A 189 17.88 -12.89 2.04
C LEU A 189 18.20 -13.01 0.55
N TYR A 190 17.41 -12.34 -0.29
CA TYR A 190 17.53 -12.46 -1.75
C TYR A 190 18.84 -11.89 -2.32
N THR A 191 19.61 -11.17 -1.53
CA THR A 191 20.96 -10.68 -1.86
C THR A 191 22.03 -11.74 -1.75
N GLU A 192 21.75 -12.81 -1.01
CA GLU A 192 22.68 -13.92 -0.72
C GLU A 192 22.17 -15.25 -1.24
N GLN A 193 20.85 -15.40 -1.36
CA GLN A 193 20.18 -16.65 -1.67
C GLN A 193 19.27 -16.51 -2.89
N ASP A 194 19.16 -17.55 -3.69
CA ASP A 194 18.15 -17.65 -4.72
C ASP A 194 16.81 -18.03 -4.09
N PHE A 195 15.84 -17.11 -4.12
CA PHE A 195 14.56 -17.33 -3.46
C PHE A 195 13.74 -18.48 -4.08
N GLU A 196 13.90 -18.79 -5.36
CA GLU A 196 13.23 -19.93 -5.99
C GLU A 196 13.76 -21.24 -5.42
N VAL A 197 15.08 -21.35 -5.29
CA VAL A 197 15.74 -22.54 -4.70
C VAL A 197 15.32 -22.72 -3.23
N GLU A 198 15.34 -21.62 -2.46
CA GLU A 198 14.98 -21.66 -1.06
C GLU A 198 13.50 -21.98 -0.82
N VAL A 199 12.58 -21.41 -1.62
CA VAL A 199 11.16 -21.76 -1.52
C VAL A 199 10.93 -23.23 -1.81
N LYS A 200 11.59 -23.78 -2.83
CA LYS A 200 11.50 -25.23 -3.12
C LYS A 200 12.03 -26.06 -1.97
N ARG A 201 13.15 -25.67 -1.35
CA ARG A 201 13.71 -26.34 -0.16
C ARG A 201 12.74 -26.28 1.02
N ILE A 202 12.18 -25.09 1.33
CA ILE A 202 11.28 -24.87 2.48
C ILE A 202 9.96 -25.63 2.32
N THR A 203 9.52 -25.86 1.09
CA THR A 203 8.24 -26.51 0.76
C THR A 203 8.40 -27.98 0.33
N ASP A 204 9.58 -28.58 0.48
CA ASP A 204 9.89 -29.95 0.02
C ASP A 204 9.52 -30.16 -1.46
N GLY A 205 9.75 -29.14 -2.30
CA GLY A 205 9.44 -29.16 -3.73
C GLY A 205 7.97 -28.96 -4.09
N LYS A 206 7.06 -28.84 -3.12
CA LYS A 206 5.61 -28.68 -3.37
C LYS A 206 5.25 -27.33 -3.95
N GLY A 207 5.99 -26.28 -3.58
CA GLY A 207 5.67 -24.88 -3.89
C GLY A 207 4.64 -24.27 -2.93
N VAL A 208 4.42 -22.98 -3.08
CA VAL A 208 3.47 -22.19 -2.25
C VAL A 208 2.09 -22.09 -2.92
N ASP A 209 1.05 -21.83 -2.13
CA ASP A 209 -0.32 -21.66 -2.61
C ASP A 209 -0.50 -20.34 -3.35
N VAL A 210 0.15 -19.29 -2.83
CA VAL A 210 0.07 -17.94 -3.38
C VAL A 210 1.42 -17.23 -3.27
N VAL A 211 1.74 -16.44 -4.31
CA VAL A 211 2.82 -15.45 -4.27
C VAL A 211 2.22 -14.06 -4.34
N TYR A 212 2.54 -13.22 -3.38
CA TYR A 212 2.23 -11.79 -3.36
C TYR A 212 3.44 -10.99 -3.80
N ASP A 213 3.40 -10.46 -5.01
CA ASP A 213 4.54 -9.82 -5.66
C ASP A 213 4.28 -8.32 -5.88
N SER A 214 5.01 -7.48 -5.13
CA SER A 214 5.05 -6.02 -5.29
C SER A 214 6.23 -5.53 -6.12
N VAL A 215 7.13 -6.44 -6.52
CA VAL A 215 8.42 -6.13 -7.13
C VAL A 215 8.35 -6.13 -8.66
N GLY A 216 7.81 -7.17 -9.26
CA GLY A 216 7.50 -7.22 -10.68
C GLY A 216 8.65 -7.74 -11.54
N LYS A 217 9.27 -6.88 -12.37
CA LYS A 217 10.22 -7.26 -13.42
C LYS A 217 11.28 -8.29 -12.99
N THR A 218 11.86 -8.11 -11.82
CA THR A 218 12.99 -8.96 -11.37
C THR A 218 12.55 -10.23 -10.64
N THR A 219 11.28 -10.36 -10.27
CA THR A 219 10.78 -11.49 -9.47
C THR A 219 9.78 -12.37 -10.20
N PHE A 220 9.05 -11.81 -11.16
CA PHE A 220 7.87 -12.42 -11.78
C PHE A 220 8.09 -13.86 -12.24
N GLU A 221 9.12 -14.13 -13.02
CA GLU A 221 9.35 -15.45 -13.60
C GLU A 221 9.66 -16.52 -12.54
N LYS A 222 10.55 -16.18 -11.60
CA LYS A 222 10.87 -17.05 -10.47
C LYS A 222 9.70 -17.20 -9.50
N SER A 223 8.88 -16.17 -9.34
CA SER A 223 7.65 -16.21 -8.55
C SER A 223 6.67 -17.25 -9.09
N LEU A 224 6.53 -17.36 -10.41
CA LEU A 224 5.73 -18.42 -11.04
C LEU A 224 6.29 -19.82 -10.75
N ASN A 225 7.61 -19.99 -10.71
CA ASN A 225 8.28 -21.26 -10.42
C ASN A 225 8.18 -21.68 -8.95
N CYS A 226 7.86 -20.74 -8.05
CA CYS A 226 7.64 -21.01 -6.63
C CYS A 226 6.23 -21.56 -6.33
N LEU A 227 5.29 -21.45 -7.24
CA LEU A 227 3.89 -21.86 -7.03
C LEU A 227 3.72 -23.39 -7.18
N ARG A 228 2.85 -23.95 -6.36
CA ARG A 228 2.33 -25.29 -6.59
C ARG A 228 1.42 -25.32 -7.83
N PRO A 229 1.09 -26.50 -8.39
CA PRO A 229 0.06 -26.58 -9.44
C PRO A 229 -1.23 -25.89 -9.00
N ARG A 230 -1.80 -25.09 -9.90
CA ARG A 230 -2.99 -24.26 -9.67
C ARG A 230 -2.83 -23.22 -8.56
N GLY A 231 -1.57 -22.81 -8.27
CA GLY A 231 -1.27 -21.69 -7.38
C GLY A 231 -1.52 -20.34 -8.06
N LEU A 232 -1.59 -19.28 -7.26
CA LEU A 232 -1.89 -17.92 -7.72
C LEU A 232 -0.72 -16.97 -7.51
N LEU A 233 -0.36 -16.23 -8.56
CA LEU A 233 0.50 -15.06 -8.47
C LEU A 233 -0.34 -13.80 -8.45
N ALA A 234 -0.36 -13.10 -7.33
CA ALA A 234 -0.95 -11.77 -7.18
C ALA A 234 0.14 -10.71 -7.38
N LEU A 235 0.28 -10.20 -8.59
CA LEU A 235 1.23 -9.16 -8.94
C LEU A 235 0.61 -7.80 -8.66
N PHE A 236 0.77 -7.24 -7.45
CA PHE A 236 0.10 -6.00 -7.04
C PHE A 236 0.98 -4.75 -7.11
N GLY A 237 2.27 -4.88 -7.43
CA GLY A 237 3.23 -3.78 -7.58
C GLY A 237 4.20 -3.99 -8.74
N ALA A 238 5.08 -3.00 -8.96
CA ALA A 238 6.11 -3.02 -9.99
C ALA A 238 7.32 -2.17 -9.55
N SER A 239 7.80 -2.33 -8.31
CA SER A 239 8.89 -1.49 -7.76
C SER A 239 10.23 -1.66 -8.50
N SER A 240 10.45 -2.79 -9.19
CA SER A 240 11.61 -3.02 -10.06
C SER A 240 11.34 -2.72 -11.55
N GLY A 241 10.15 -2.22 -11.85
CA GLY A 241 9.68 -1.95 -13.21
C GLY A 241 8.59 -2.91 -13.67
N PRO A 242 7.93 -2.60 -14.80
CA PRO A 242 6.87 -3.43 -15.36
C PRO A 242 7.40 -4.79 -15.84
N VAL A 243 6.58 -5.81 -15.68
CA VAL A 243 6.85 -7.13 -16.25
C VAL A 243 6.83 -7.02 -17.79
N PRO A 244 7.82 -7.57 -18.49
CA PRO A 244 7.82 -7.59 -19.95
C PRO A 244 6.67 -8.47 -20.49
N PRO A 245 6.35 -8.39 -21.81
CA PRO A 245 5.39 -9.27 -22.43
C PRO A 245 5.67 -10.74 -22.09
N PHE A 246 4.63 -11.46 -21.64
CA PHE A 246 4.72 -12.84 -21.16
C PHE A 246 3.77 -13.74 -21.95
N ASP A 247 4.28 -14.89 -22.41
CA ASP A 247 3.48 -15.87 -23.11
C ASP A 247 2.66 -16.72 -22.14
N LEU A 248 1.33 -16.57 -22.20
CA LEU A 248 0.39 -17.24 -21.31
C LEU A 248 0.44 -18.77 -21.38
N ILE A 249 0.96 -19.37 -22.47
CA ILE A 249 1.08 -20.84 -22.57
C ILE A 249 2.01 -21.40 -21.48
N GLN A 250 2.95 -20.61 -21.01
CA GLN A 250 3.86 -21.01 -19.93
C GLN A 250 3.10 -21.31 -18.62
N LEU A 251 1.96 -20.69 -18.38
CA LEU A 251 1.15 -20.96 -17.18
C LEU A 251 0.66 -22.41 -17.16
N ALA A 252 0.29 -22.96 -18.30
CA ALA A 252 -0.07 -24.36 -18.44
C ALA A 252 1.11 -25.29 -18.12
N GLY A 253 2.29 -25.02 -18.74
CA GLY A 253 3.50 -25.80 -18.51
C GLY A 253 4.04 -25.75 -17.08
N LYS A 254 3.80 -24.66 -16.35
CA LYS A 254 4.20 -24.46 -14.95
C LYS A 254 3.15 -24.99 -13.94
N GLY A 255 2.10 -25.67 -14.37
CA GLY A 255 1.11 -26.28 -13.48
C GLY A 255 -0.27 -25.63 -13.48
N SER A 256 -0.72 -25.08 -14.60
CA SER A 256 -2.03 -24.41 -14.75
C SER A 256 -2.22 -23.28 -13.76
N LEU A 257 -1.24 -22.38 -13.70
CA LEU A 257 -1.18 -21.30 -12.71
C LEU A 257 -2.20 -20.20 -13.01
N PHE A 258 -2.56 -19.46 -11.96
CA PHE A 258 -3.34 -18.24 -12.06
C PHE A 258 -2.42 -17.03 -11.90
N VAL A 259 -2.68 -15.97 -12.68
CA VAL A 259 -2.00 -14.68 -12.53
C VAL A 259 -3.04 -13.58 -12.52
N THR A 260 -2.95 -12.69 -11.57
CA THR A 260 -3.79 -11.49 -11.49
C THR A 260 -2.96 -10.25 -11.23
N ARG A 261 -3.45 -9.09 -11.73
CA ARG A 261 -2.87 -7.76 -11.45
C ARG A 261 -3.93 -6.93 -10.72
N PRO A 262 -4.12 -7.19 -9.41
CA PRO A 262 -5.16 -6.51 -8.65
C PRO A 262 -4.78 -5.06 -8.34
N THR A 263 -5.80 -4.21 -8.15
CA THR A 263 -5.65 -2.84 -7.66
C THR A 263 -6.69 -2.58 -6.57
N LEU A 264 -6.29 -1.86 -5.51
CA LEU A 264 -7.15 -1.56 -4.37
C LEU A 264 -8.49 -0.95 -4.78
N TRP A 265 -8.49 -0.08 -5.80
CA TRP A 265 -9.68 0.65 -6.25
C TRP A 265 -10.85 -0.25 -6.65
N HIS A 266 -10.58 -1.44 -7.16
CA HIS A 266 -11.62 -2.43 -7.50
C HIS A 266 -12.15 -3.16 -6.27
N TYR A 267 -11.41 -3.17 -5.17
CA TYR A 267 -11.78 -3.82 -3.91
C TYR A 267 -12.38 -2.87 -2.86
N VAL A 268 -12.45 -1.58 -3.16
CA VAL A 268 -13.13 -0.54 -2.37
C VAL A 268 -14.11 0.27 -3.23
N ALA A 269 -14.62 -0.35 -4.30
CA ALA A 269 -15.49 0.30 -5.27
C ALA A 269 -16.84 0.66 -4.65
N THR A 270 -17.37 -0.17 -3.78
CA THR A 270 -18.62 0.07 -3.06
C THR A 270 -18.34 0.61 -1.65
N ARG A 271 -19.30 1.39 -1.11
CA ARG A 271 -19.23 1.88 0.28
C ARG A 271 -19.11 0.72 1.28
N GLN A 272 -19.83 -0.36 1.07
CA GLN A 272 -19.79 -1.54 1.92
C GLN A 272 -18.39 -2.18 1.97
N GLU A 273 -17.72 -2.32 0.81
CA GLU A 273 -16.37 -2.88 0.76
C GLU A 273 -15.35 -1.95 1.41
N LEU A 274 -15.47 -0.63 1.19
CA LEU A 274 -14.62 0.36 1.82
C LEU A 274 -14.75 0.29 3.34
N GLU A 275 -15.97 0.33 3.87
CA GLU A 275 -16.23 0.28 5.32
C GLU A 275 -15.78 -1.06 5.93
N TRP A 276 -16.03 -2.17 5.25
CA TRP A 276 -15.57 -3.48 5.72
C TRP A 276 -14.05 -3.53 5.88
N ARG A 277 -13.31 -3.11 4.85
CA ARG A 277 -11.85 -3.21 4.87
C ARG A 277 -11.21 -2.17 5.78
N ALA A 278 -11.60 -0.92 5.62
CA ALA A 278 -11.08 0.17 6.45
C ALA A 278 -11.44 -0.03 7.93
N GLY A 279 -12.69 -0.39 8.21
CA GLY A 279 -13.14 -0.67 9.58
C GLY A 279 -12.32 -1.78 10.23
N LYS A 280 -12.14 -2.92 9.55
CA LYS A 280 -11.32 -4.02 10.07
C LYS A 280 -9.88 -3.59 10.36
N ILE A 281 -9.25 -2.86 9.44
CA ILE A 281 -7.86 -2.41 9.61
C ILE A 281 -7.76 -1.43 10.77
N LEU A 282 -8.63 -0.42 10.82
CA LEU A 282 -8.61 0.58 11.89
C LEU A 282 -8.94 -0.04 13.26
N ASP A 283 -9.86 -1.00 13.32
CA ASP A 283 -10.16 -1.74 14.55
C ASP A 283 -8.93 -2.53 15.05
N TRP A 284 -8.24 -3.24 14.15
CA TRP A 284 -7.03 -3.98 14.53
C TRP A 284 -5.88 -3.06 14.98
N VAL A 285 -5.77 -1.87 14.38
CA VAL A 285 -4.82 -0.85 14.84
C VAL A 285 -5.23 -0.32 16.22
N ALA A 286 -6.51 0.01 16.42
CA ALA A 286 -7.04 0.53 17.68
C ALA A 286 -6.89 -0.46 18.85
N THR A 287 -6.92 -1.78 18.57
CA THR A 287 -6.75 -2.85 19.57
C THR A 287 -5.30 -3.31 19.73
N GLY A 288 -4.37 -2.84 18.86
CA GLY A 288 -2.98 -3.27 18.84
C GLY A 288 -2.75 -4.65 18.20
N GLU A 289 -3.80 -5.22 17.58
CA GLU A 289 -3.74 -6.50 16.89
C GLU A 289 -3.01 -6.43 15.54
N LEU A 290 -2.96 -5.24 14.94
CA LEU A 290 -2.15 -4.93 13.76
C LEU A 290 -1.15 -3.83 14.14
N LYS A 291 0.11 -4.16 14.10
CA LYS A 291 1.20 -3.24 14.45
C LYS A 291 1.67 -2.50 13.21
N LEU A 292 1.64 -1.18 13.28
CA LEU A 292 2.17 -0.29 12.24
C LEU A 292 3.63 0.06 12.53
N ARG A 293 4.44 0.18 11.48
CA ARG A 293 5.79 0.72 11.54
C ARG A 293 5.83 2.05 10.79
N MET A 294 6.03 3.16 11.51
CA MET A 294 5.93 4.55 11.01
C MET A 294 7.16 5.38 11.44
N GLU A 295 8.36 4.84 11.26
CA GLU A 295 9.60 5.48 11.75
C GLU A 295 10.13 6.57 10.82
N HIS A 296 9.55 6.69 9.62
CA HIS A 296 10.00 7.63 8.59
C HIS A 296 8.92 8.70 8.39
N VAL A 297 9.08 9.83 9.09
CA VAL A 297 8.20 10.99 9.00
C VAL A 297 9.00 12.16 8.46
N TYR A 298 8.47 12.83 7.44
CA TYR A 298 9.12 13.98 6.80
C TYR A 298 8.15 15.18 6.80
N PRO A 299 8.64 16.41 6.97
CA PRO A 299 7.83 17.59 6.65
C PRO A 299 7.32 17.55 5.21
N LEU A 300 6.15 18.11 4.93
CA LEU A 300 5.59 18.19 3.57
C LEU A 300 6.60 18.71 2.55
N ALA A 301 7.37 19.76 2.91
CA ALA A 301 8.39 20.35 2.05
C ALA A 301 9.50 19.36 1.63
N GLU A 302 9.69 18.28 2.37
CA GLU A 302 10.69 17.25 2.10
C GLU A 302 10.13 16.03 1.32
N ALA A 303 8.98 16.18 0.70
CA ALA A 303 8.33 15.09 -0.07
C ALA A 303 9.25 14.49 -1.16
N ALA A 304 10.14 15.31 -1.74
CA ALA A 304 11.14 14.82 -2.70
C ALA A 304 12.12 13.83 -2.03
N GLN A 305 12.61 14.15 -0.83
CA GLN A 305 13.51 13.27 -0.08
C GLN A 305 12.81 11.99 0.35
N ALA A 306 11.55 12.08 0.80
CA ALA A 306 10.75 10.92 1.16
C ALA A 306 10.60 9.94 -0.02
N GLN A 307 10.36 10.44 -1.24
CA GLN A 307 10.29 9.60 -2.43
C GLN A 307 11.65 9.04 -2.86
N ILE A 308 12.75 9.81 -2.71
CA ILE A 308 14.11 9.32 -2.96
C ILE A 308 14.42 8.13 -2.05
N ASP A 309 14.15 8.24 -0.76
CA ASP A 309 14.45 7.19 0.21
C ASP A 309 13.55 5.95 0.02
N LEU A 310 12.28 6.15 -0.38
CA LEU A 310 11.40 5.06 -0.79
C LEU A 310 11.95 4.29 -1.99
N GLU A 311 12.32 4.99 -3.07
CA GLU A 311 12.84 4.37 -4.30
C GLU A 311 14.21 3.71 -4.08
N ALA A 312 15.04 4.30 -3.22
CA ALA A 312 16.34 3.74 -2.82
C ALA A 312 16.22 2.54 -1.86
N ARG A 313 15.00 2.16 -1.44
CA ARG A 313 14.74 1.05 -0.51
C ARG A 313 15.44 1.23 0.87
N LYS A 314 15.69 2.47 1.27
CA LYS A 314 16.28 2.80 2.56
C LYS A 314 15.29 2.71 3.72
N THR A 315 13.99 2.72 3.41
CA THR A 315 12.92 2.76 4.39
C THR A 315 12.29 1.38 4.63
N THR A 316 11.66 1.24 5.78
CA THR A 316 10.87 0.08 6.19
C THR A 316 9.50 0.56 6.69
N GLY A 317 8.48 -0.29 6.57
CA GLY A 317 7.14 0.10 6.97
C GLY A 317 6.55 1.25 6.13
N LYS A 318 5.90 2.20 6.78
CA LYS A 318 5.22 3.35 6.16
C LYS A 318 6.05 4.62 6.27
N ILE A 319 6.09 5.38 5.19
CA ILE A 319 6.58 6.76 5.17
C ILE A 319 5.38 7.70 5.29
N LEU A 320 5.50 8.72 6.11
CA LEU A 320 4.51 9.77 6.29
C LEU A 320 5.08 11.13 5.91
N LEU A 321 4.19 12.04 5.47
CA LEU A 321 4.45 13.48 5.41
C LEU A 321 3.54 14.16 6.43
N GLU A 322 4.09 15.18 7.09
CA GLU A 322 3.37 16.12 7.94
C GLU A 322 3.21 17.43 7.16
N PRO A 323 1.98 17.82 6.82
CA PRO A 323 1.69 19.10 6.14
C PRO A 323 1.97 20.34 6.97
#